data_92c1b7745293b82f80203e610a83d902
#
_entry.id   92c1b7745293b82f80203e610a83d902
#
_cell.length_a   1.000
_cell.length_b   1.000
_cell.length_c   1.000
_cell.angle_alpha   90.00
_cell.angle_beta   90.00
_cell.angle_gamma   90.00
#
_symmetry.space_group_name_H-M   'P 1'
#
loop_
_entity.id
_entity.type
_entity.pdbx_description
1 polymer ?
#
loop_
_entity_poly.entity_id
_entity_poly.type
_entity_poly.pdbx_seq_one_letter_code
_entity_poly.pdbx_strand_id
1 'polypeptide(L)'
;MVIDNNVEKFCSVLDKMQETYISKNHDYGNVFHDSMDEFGLISPVIRLNDKLARLKHFAKNIKSGIMVHDESIRDTLLDLANYAVMTYIEMSDFDENGNLNNDIANNNE
;
A
#
# COMPACT_ATOMS: atom_id res chain seq x y z
N MET A 1 -5.06 8.67 -29.70
CA MET A 1 -4.88 7.34 -29.09
C MET A 1 -6.15 6.90 -28.41
N VAL A 2 -6.64 5.73 -28.74
CA VAL A 2 -7.80 5.17 -28.07
C VAL A 2 -7.32 4.46 -26.80
N ILE A 3 -7.76 4.93 -25.64
CA ILE A 3 -7.43 4.31 -24.37
C ILE A 3 -8.42 3.17 -24.13
N ASP A 4 -7.90 1.98 -23.88
CA ASP A 4 -8.70 0.83 -23.51
C ASP A 4 -9.51 1.12 -22.26
N ASN A 5 -10.77 0.65 -22.22
CA ASN A 5 -11.65 0.85 -21.08
C ASN A 5 -11.04 0.33 -19.77
N ASN A 6 -10.25 -0.74 -19.82
CA ASN A 6 -9.57 -1.27 -18.64
C ASN A 6 -8.45 -0.31 -18.18
N VAL A 7 -7.78 0.33 -19.12
CA VAL A 7 -6.77 1.36 -18.80
C VAL A 7 -7.44 2.54 -18.11
N GLU A 8 -8.58 3.00 -18.61
CA GLU A 8 -9.33 4.09 -17.97
C GLU A 8 -9.74 3.73 -16.54
N LYS A 9 -10.24 2.52 -16.34
CA LYS A 9 -10.62 2.03 -15.02
C LYS A 9 -9.43 1.99 -14.08
N PHE A 10 -8.31 1.49 -14.57
CA PHE A 10 -7.07 1.42 -13.79
C PHE A 10 -6.63 2.82 -13.36
N CYS A 11 -6.61 3.77 -14.30
CA CYS A 11 -6.24 5.16 -14.01
C CYS A 11 -7.20 5.80 -13.00
N SER A 12 -8.48 5.51 -13.09
CA SER A 12 -9.48 6.00 -12.14
C SER A 12 -9.19 5.49 -10.72
N VAL A 13 -8.79 4.24 -10.60
CA VAL A 13 -8.42 3.68 -9.28
C VAL A 13 -7.14 4.31 -8.76
N LEU A 14 -6.16 4.57 -9.63
CA LEU A 14 -4.93 5.27 -9.22
C LEU A 14 -5.25 6.66 -8.63
N ASP A 15 -6.18 7.39 -9.25
CA ASP A 15 -6.62 8.69 -8.72
C ASP A 15 -7.23 8.52 -7.32
N LYS A 16 -8.02 7.50 -7.12
CA LYS A 16 -8.63 7.20 -5.84
C LYS A 16 -7.58 6.83 -4.78
N MET A 17 -6.58 6.06 -5.16
CA MET A 17 -5.45 5.72 -4.29
C MET A 17 -4.70 7.00 -3.87
N GLN A 18 -4.46 7.89 -4.82
CA GLN A 18 -3.79 9.16 -4.57
C GLN A 18 -4.58 10.03 -3.60
N GLU A 19 -5.88 10.17 -3.81
CA GLU A 19 -6.75 10.94 -2.92
C GLU A 19 -6.72 10.40 -1.49
N THR A 20 -6.81 9.08 -1.36
CA THR A 20 -6.77 8.42 -0.06
C THR A 20 -5.41 8.64 0.62
N TYR A 21 -4.34 8.49 -0.14
CA TYR A 21 -2.99 8.71 0.38
C TYR A 21 -2.81 10.15 0.88
N ILE A 22 -3.22 11.12 0.08
CA ILE A 22 -3.08 12.54 0.45
C ILE A 22 -3.88 12.85 1.71
N SER A 23 -5.12 12.37 1.80
CA SER A 23 -5.98 12.65 2.96
C SER A 23 -5.46 11.98 4.24
N LYS A 24 -4.78 10.85 4.11
CA LYS A 24 -4.25 10.08 5.25
C LYS A 24 -2.73 10.23 5.43
N ASN A 25 -2.10 11.09 4.65
CA ASN A 25 -0.63 11.20 4.68
C ASN A 25 -0.09 11.51 6.06
N HIS A 26 -0.84 12.23 6.88
CA HIS A 26 -0.46 12.50 8.25
C HIS A 26 -0.29 11.19 9.05
N ASP A 27 -1.18 10.24 8.82
CA ASP A 27 -1.13 8.95 9.51
C ASP A 27 -0.18 7.96 8.83
N TYR A 28 -0.11 8.01 7.50
CA TYR A 28 0.71 7.08 6.72
C TYR A 28 2.19 7.47 6.68
N GLY A 29 2.44 8.73 6.26
CA GLY A 29 3.77 9.14 5.84
C GLY A 29 4.83 8.97 6.91
N ASN A 30 4.69 9.70 7.99
CA ASN A 30 5.72 9.74 9.04
C ASN A 30 5.77 8.46 9.84
N VAL A 31 4.60 7.95 10.27
CA VAL A 31 4.54 6.73 11.09
C VAL A 31 5.04 5.53 10.31
N PHE A 32 4.66 5.42 9.04
CA PHE A 32 5.08 4.32 8.19
C PHE A 32 6.60 4.35 7.98
N HIS A 33 7.14 5.51 7.62
CA HIS A 33 8.57 5.69 7.42
C HIS A 33 9.35 5.39 8.71
N ASP A 34 8.93 5.96 9.82
CA ASP A 34 9.61 5.79 11.11
C ASP A 34 9.58 4.34 11.58
N SER A 35 8.47 3.65 11.38
CA SER A 35 8.35 2.23 11.72
C SER A 35 9.30 1.38 10.88
N MET A 36 9.41 1.69 9.60
CA MET A 36 10.32 0.97 8.72
C MET A 36 11.78 1.26 9.07
N ASP A 37 12.09 2.49 9.42
CA ASP A 37 13.43 2.89 9.87
C ASP A 37 13.81 2.17 11.16
N GLU A 38 12.89 2.06 12.10
CA GLU A 38 13.16 1.43 13.41
C GLU A 38 13.18 -0.10 13.33
N PHE A 39 12.24 -0.72 12.64
CA PHE A 39 12.04 -2.17 12.65
C PHE A 39 12.43 -2.87 11.35
N GLY A 40 12.75 -2.11 10.31
CA GLY A 40 13.10 -2.68 9.00
C GLY A 40 11.90 -3.15 8.21
N LEU A 41 12.19 -3.96 7.20
CA LEU A 41 11.19 -4.41 6.22
C LEU A 41 10.04 -5.20 6.84
N ILE A 42 10.26 -5.83 7.99
CA ILE A 42 9.19 -6.59 8.65
C ILE A 42 8.00 -5.69 9.02
N SER A 43 8.24 -4.40 9.28
CA SER A 43 7.17 -3.47 9.63
C SER A 43 6.10 -3.36 8.54
N PRO A 44 6.44 -3.00 7.29
CA PRO A 44 5.41 -2.97 6.23
C PRO A 44 4.87 -4.34 5.88
N VAL A 45 5.68 -5.40 6.00
CA VAL A 45 5.22 -6.77 5.72
C VAL A 45 4.09 -7.16 6.68
N ILE A 46 4.19 -6.79 7.95
CA ILE A 46 3.12 -7.05 8.92
C ILE A 46 1.83 -6.34 8.50
N ARG A 47 1.92 -5.09 8.05
CA ARG A 47 0.75 -4.32 7.59
C ARG A 47 0.11 -4.96 6.36
N LEU A 48 0.93 -5.38 5.39
CA LEU A 48 0.45 -6.10 4.21
C LEU A 48 -0.20 -7.42 4.59
N ASN A 49 0.41 -8.14 5.53
CA ASN A 49 -0.14 -9.40 6.01
C ASN A 49 -1.50 -9.22 6.70
N ASP A 50 -1.66 -8.18 7.48
CA ASP A 50 -2.95 -7.89 8.15
C ASP A 50 -4.06 -7.67 7.11
N LYS A 51 -3.78 -6.91 6.06
CA LYS A 51 -4.76 -6.68 4.99
C LYS A 51 -5.06 -7.94 4.22
N LEU A 52 -4.03 -8.75 3.94
CA LEU A 52 -4.21 -10.03 3.27
C LEU A 52 -5.03 -11.01 4.12
N ALA A 53 -4.76 -11.07 5.42
CA ALA A 53 -5.52 -11.90 6.35
C ALA A 53 -7.00 -11.50 6.36
N ARG A 54 -7.28 -10.21 6.31
CA ARG A 54 -8.64 -9.69 6.25
C ARG A 54 -9.34 -10.12 4.95
N LEU A 55 -8.62 -10.05 3.81
CA LEU A 55 -9.15 -10.52 2.53
C LEU A 55 -9.41 -12.02 2.56
N LYS A 56 -8.52 -12.80 3.16
CA LYS A 56 -8.73 -14.25 3.32
C LYS A 56 -9.98 -14.55 4.13
N HIS A 57 -10.22 -13.78 5.19
CA HIS A 57 -11.40 -13.93 6.01
C HIS A 57 -12.67 -13.65 5.19
N PHE A 58 -12.68 -12.56 4.41
CA PHE A 58 -13.80 -12.26 3.52
C PHE A 58 -14.04 -13.40 2.52
N ALA A 59 -12.97 -13.88 1.90
CA ALA A 59 -13.07 -14.95 0.89
C ALA A 59 -13.67 -16.23 1.45
N LYS A 60 -13.32 -16.58 2.69
CA LYS A 60 -13.85 -17.78 3.35
C LYS A 60 -15.31 -17.65 3.74
N ASN A 61 -15.78 -16.44 3.98
CA ASN A 61 -17.14 -16.20 4.48
C ASN A 61 -18.06 -15.64 3.41
N ILE A 62 -17.59 -15.58 2.16
CA ILE A 62 -18.40 -15.07 1.06
C ILE A 62 -19.50 -16.07 0.72
N LYS A 63 -20.73 -15.59 0.67
CA LYS A 63 -21.89 -16.39 0.26
C LYS A 63 -22.46 -15.78 -1.01
N SER A 64 -22.47 -16.58 -2.07
CA SER A 64 -23.04 -16.30 -3.40
C SER A 64 -23.34 -14.83 -3.73
N GLY A 65 -22.33 -14.09 -4.17
CA GLY A 65 -22.49 -12.78 -4.81
C GLY A 65 -22.74 -11.60 -3.89
N ILE A 66 -23.16 -11.83 -2.65
CA ILE A 66 -23.55 -10.74 -1.74
C ILE A 66 -22.35 -9.86 -1.36
N MET A 67 -21.18 -10.46 -1.18
CA MET A 67 -20.00 -9.76 -0.71
C MET A 67 -19.20 -9.07 -1.82
N VAL A 68 -19.54 -9.30 -3.07
CA VAL A 68 -18.81 -8.71 -4.22
C VAL A 68 -18.89 -7.18 -4.21
N HIS A 69 -19.98 -6.63 -3.67
CA HIS A 69 -20.20 -5.19 -3.60
C HIS A 69 -19.91 -4.60 -2.22
N ASP A 70 -19.32 -5.39 -1.32
CA ASP A 70 -19.00 -4.91 0.01
C ASP A 70 -17.86 -3.90 -0.06
N GLU A 71 -18.11 -2.68 0.40
CA GLU A 71 -17.11 -1.62 0.42
C GLU A 71 -15.91 -1.97 1.29
N SER A 72 -16.11 -2.78 2.35
CA SER A 72 -15.00 -3.20 3.22
C SER A 72 -13.95 -4.00 2.47
N ILE A 73 -14.35 -4.84 1.52
CA ILE A 73 -13.42 -5.60 0.68
C ILE A 73 -12.67 -4.63 -0.23
N ARG A 74 -13.38 -3.72 -0.87
CA ARG A 74 -12.79 -2.75 -1.79
C ARG A 74 -11.84 -1.80 -1.05
N ASP A 75 -12.23 -1.32 0.12
CA ASP A 75 -11.40 -0.46 0.95
C ASP A 75 -10.13 -1.19 1.39
N THR A 76 -10.26 -2.47 1.76
CA THR A 76 -9.10 -3.29 2.15
C THR A 76 -8.13 -3.48 0.98
N LEU A 77 -8.66 -3.68 -0.23
CA LEU A 77 -7.83 -3.79 -1.44
C LEU A 77 -7.08 -2.48 -1.72
N LEU A 78 -7.74 -1.33 -1.57
CA LEU A 78 -7.10 -0.03 -1.74
C LEU A 78 -6.02 0.21 -0.68
N ASP A 79 -6.29 -0.16 0.56
CA ASP A 79 -5.29 -0.08 1.63
C ASP A 79 -4.08 -0.95 1.33
N LEU A 80 -4.32 -2.18 0.90
CA LEU A 80 -3.24 -3.11 0.53
C LEU A 80 -2.40 -2.52 -0.61
N ALA A 81 -3.06 -1.96 -1.63
CA ALA A 81 -2.38 -1.35 -2.77
C ALA A 81 -1.54 -0.15 -2.32
N ASN A 82 -2.09 0.73 -1.50
CA ASN A 82 -1.35 1.90 -1.00
C ASN A 82 -0.16 1.49 -0.13
N TYR A 83 -0.32 0.51 0.76
CA TYR A 83 0.80 0.02 1.56
C TYR A 83 1.89 -0.59 0.68
N ALA A 84 1.51 -1.29 -0.39
CA ALA A 84 2.48 -1.84 -1.33
C ALA A 84 3.26 -0.73 -2.03
N VAL A 85 2.59 0.33 -2.48
CA VAL A 85 3.25 1.48 -3.11
C VAL A 85 4.16 2.20 -2.10
N MET A 86 3.69 2.43 -0.89
CA MET A 86 4.47 3.07 0.16
C MET A 86 5.73 2.26 0.50
N THR A 87 5.59 0.94 0.56
CA THR A 87 6.72 0.04 0.78
C THR A 87 7.73 0.15 -0.36
N TYR A 88 7.25 0.16 -1.60
CA TYR A 88 8.10 0.32 -2.77
C TYR A 88 8.91 1.62 -2.70
N ILE A 89 8.26 2.72 -2.31
CA ILE A 89 8.94 4.02 -2.16
C ILE A 89 10.04 3.92 -1.11
N GLU A 90 9.74 3.35 0.05
CA GLU A 90 10.70 3.22 1.15
C GLU A 90 11.86 2.28 0.80
N MET A 91 11.62 1.29 -0.06
CA MET A 91 12.68 0.36 -0.48
C MET A 91 13.84 1.05 -1.17
N SER A 92 13.62 2.22 -1.77
CA SER A 92 14.69 2.98 -2.41
C SER A 92 15.72 3.50 -1.40
N ASP A 93 15.34 3.60 -0.13
CA ASP A 93 16.22 4.06 0.95
C ASP A 93 17.00 2.92 1.61
N PHE A 94 16.78 1.68 1.18
CA PHE A 94 17.43 0.50 1.73
C PHE A 94 18.35 -0.15 0.71
N ASP A 95 19.46 -0.72 1.18
CA ASP A 95 20.37 -1.48 0.33
C ASP A 95 19.83 -2.90 0.08
N GLU A 96 20.56 -3.68 -0.74
CA GLU A 96 20.18 -5.04 -1.09
C GLU A 96 20.13 -6.01 0.09
N ASN A 97 20.74 -5.65 1.21
CA ASN A 97 20.75 -6.45 2.44
C ASN A 97 19.65 -6.02 3.42
N GLY A 98 18.83 -5.03 3.05
CA GLY A 98 17.75 -4.54 3.88
C GLY A 98 18.17 -3.49 4.90
N ASN A 99 19.36 -2.92 4.76
CA ASN A 99 19.85 -1.86 5.63
C ASN A 99 19.58 -0.49 5.01
N LEU A 100 19.36 0.51 5.87
CA LEU A 100 19.14 1.87 5.43
C LEU A 100 20.31 2.37 4.61
N ASN A 101 20.03 2.94 3.45
CA ASN A 101 21.06 3.47 2.56
C ASN A 101 21.46 4.89 2.98
N ASN A 102 22.56 4.99 3.75
CA ASN A 102 23.05 6.26 4.26
C ASN A 102 23.57 7.20 3.17
N ASP A 103 23.96 6.66 2.01
CA ASP A 103 24.45 7.47 0.89
C ASP A 103 23.37 8.38 0.34
N ILE A 104 22.11 7.92 0.33
CA ILE A 104 20.97 8.72 -0.10
C ILE A 104 20.78 9.91 0.86
N ALA A 105 20.87 9.67 2.15
CA ALA A 105 20.73 10.71 3.16
C ALA A 105 21.83 11.77 3.02
N ASN A 106 23.05 11.34 2.71
CA ASN A 106 24.19 12.24 2.56
C ASN A 106 24.09 13.09 1.30
N ASN A 107 23.50 12.57 0.24
CA ASN A 107 23.36 13.28 -1.04
C ASN A 107 22.29 14.36 -1.04
N ASN A 108 21.47 14.43 -0.01
CA ASN A 108 20.39 15.40 0.12
C ASN A 108 20.78 16.64 0.93
N GLU A 109 22.01 16.74 1.33
CA GLU A 109 22.53 17.90 2.06
C GLU A 109 22.92 19.05 1.14
#